data_3a77bf77a6cfffd759a316b906fe26b7
#
_entry.id   3a77bf77a6cfffd759a316b906fe26b7
#
_cell.length_a   1.000
_cell.length_b   1.000
_cell.length_c   1.000
_cell.angle_alpha   90.00
_cell.angle_beta   90.00
_cell.angle_gamma   90.00
#
_symmetry.space_group_name_H-M   'P 1'
#
loop_
_entity.id
_entity.type
_entity.pdbx_description
1 polymer ?
#
loop_
_entity_poly.entity_id
_entity_poly.type
_entity_poly.pdbx_seq_one_letter_code
_entity_poly.pdbx_strand_id
1 'polypeptide(L)'
;MPTLLRVEQGAEVARAIGWHRPDWEDLTGIDGLGSDLPESRPGCGSLSVDPSRESELRRRFGQDRLRSRRIEVSALEDEQEAMIARGWSDGYPVVAPTEERVLAMLEGTERPADEIVAVVPPDLVPCSVEKVAVNAVLAGCKPEYLPVVLAALEAVCNDTFNMHGVQATTLGISPILIVNGPIRRALGMNAGVGVLAPGNRANDTIGRALQLVIRNVGGSRPGEVDRSTF
;
A
#
# COMPACT_ATOMS: atom_id res chain seq x y z
N MET A 1 -6.77 19.49 23.25
CA MET A 1 -7.74 18.43 23.62
C MET A 1 -7.66 18.25 25.13
N PRO A 2 -8.78 18.03 25.83
CA PRO A 2 -8.73 17.70 27.23
C PRO A 2 -7.93 16.40 27.40
N THR A 3 -7.04 16.39 28.39
CA THR A 3 -6.20 15.20 28.67
C THR A 3 -6.30 14.95 30.17
N LEU A 4 -6.67 13.74 30.55
CA LEU A 4 -6.69 13.27 31.91
C LEU A 4 -5.48 12.40 32.16
N LEU A 5 -4.74 12.67 33.21
CA LEU A 5 -3.55 11.92 33.61
C LEU A 5 -3.78 11.35 35.01
N ARG A 6 -3.50 10.07 35.19
CA ARG A 6 -3.37 9.45 36.48
C ARG A 6 -1.87 9.37 36.84
N VAL A 7 -1.50 9.99 37.97
CA VAL A 7 -0.13 10.02 38.44
C VAL A 7 -0.08 9.35 39.82
N GLU A 8 0.78 8.34 39.97
CA GLU A 8 1.05 7.67 41.24
C GLU A 8 2.54 7.81 41.59
N GLN A 9 2.84 8.22 42.80
CA GLN A 9 4.21 8.41 43.28
C GLN A 9 5.08 9.31 42.37
N GLY A 10 4.46 10.28 41.70
CA GLY A 10 5.15 11.21 40.79
C GLY A 10 5.40 10.69 39.37
N ALA A 11 4.97 9.47 39.06
CA ALA A 11 5.06 8.91 37.71
C ALA A 11 3.67 8.79 37.05
N GLU A 12 3.58 9.06 35.75
CA GLU A 12 2.37 8.86 34.99
C GLU A 12 2.12 7.35 34.85
N VAL A 13 0.97 6.88 35.33
CA VAL A 13 0.57 5.47 35.26
C VAL A 13 -0.52 5.21 34.22
N ALA A 14 -1.34 6.23 33.87
CA ALA A 14 -2.34 6.13 32.82
C ALA A 14 -2.72 7.50 32.27
N ARG A 15 -3.25 7.51 31.05
CA ARG A 15 -3.63 8.73 30.33
C ARG A 15 -4.88 8.49 29.47
N ALA A 16 -5.83 9.42 29.52
CA ALA A 16 -6.92 9.50 28.54
C ALA A 16 -6.86 10.85 27.81
N ILE A 17 -6.95 10.82 26.48
CA ILE A 17 -6.91 12.00 25.61
C ILE A 17 -8.25 12.17 24.93
N GLY A 18 -8.86 13.34 25.07
CA GLY A 18 -10.22 13.60 24.62
C GLY A 18 -11.26 13.23 25.68
N TRP A 19 -12.53 13.46 25.38
CA TRP A 19 -13.63 13.07 26.24
C TRP A 19 -14.26 11.77 25.72
N HIS A 20 -14.05 10.69 26.46
CA HIS A 20 -14.76 9.42 26.34
C HIS A 20 -15.09 8.95 27.72
N ARG A 21 -16.39 8.91 28.06
CA ARG A 21 -16.84 8.68 29.44
C ARG A 21 -16.26 7.41 30.05
N PRO A 22 -16.33 6.23 29.40
CA PRO A 22 -15.79 4.98 29.94
C PRO A 22 -14.32 5.10 30.34
N ASP A 23 -13.48 5.71 29.51
CA ASP A 23 -12.05 5.87 29.77
C ASP A 23 -11.79 6.80 30.96
N TRP A 24 -12.63 7.83 31.09
CA TRP A 24 -12.51 8.78 32.21
C TRP A 24 -13.03 8.20 33.51
N GLU A 25 -14.11 7.39 33.46
CA GLU A 25 -14.63 6.65 34.61
C GLU A 25 -13.62 5.63 35.13
N ASP A 26 -12.99 4.88 34.22
CA ASP A 26 -11.98 3.87 34.53
C ASP A 26 -10.72 4.53 35.14
N LEU A 27 -10.29 5.68 34.61
CA LEU A 27 -9.14 6.41 35.12
C LEU A 27 -9.37 7.06 36.48
N THR A 28 -10.60 7.55 36.73
CA THR A 28 -10.94 8.28 37.95
C THR A 28 -11.56 7.40 39.03
N GLY A 29 -12.14 6.26 38.65
CA GLY A 29 -12.94 5.41 39.52
C GLY A 29 -14.28 6.06 39.94
N ILE A 30 -14.77 7.04 39.16
CA ILE A 30 -16.02 7.76 39.41
C ILE A 30 -17.08 7.35 38.42
N ASP A 31 -18.05 6.57 38.85
CA ASP A 31 -19.20 6.16 38.03
C ASP A 31 -20.13 7.34 37.71
N GLY A 32 -20.65 7.39 36.49
CA GLY A 32 -21.59 8.44 36.06
C GLY A 32 -20.95 9.80 35.79
N LEU A 33 -19.64 9.84 35.62
CA LEU A 33 -18.89 11.06 35.34
C LEU A 33 -19.40 11.74 34.06
N GLY A 34 -19.90 12.99 34.20
CA GLY A 34 -20.43 13.72 33.04
C GLY A 34 -21.67 13.07 32.42
N SER A 35 -22.57 12.51 33.24
CA SER A 35 -23.84 11.87 32.79
C SER A 35 -24.74 12.79 31.97
N ASP A 36 -24.59 14.11 32.13
CA ASP A 36 -25.22 15.17 31.36
C ASP A 36 -24.58 15.47 30.00
N LEU A 37 -23.40 14.86 29.72
CA LEU A 37 -22.66 15.02 28.48
C LEU A 37 -22.84 13.80 27.57
N PRO A 38 -22.67 13.94 26.24
CA PRO A 38 -22.57 12.80 25.35
C PRO A 38 -21.47 11.85 25.82
N GLU A 39 -21.65 10.55 25.60
CA GLU A 39 -20.67 9.51 25.99
C GLU A 39 -19.28 9.77 25.46
N SER A 40 -19.20 10.33 24.26
CA SER A 40 -17.95 10.80 23.67
C SER A 40 -18.14 12.17 23.03
N ARG A 41 -17.13 13.02 23.13
CA ARG A 41 -17.11 14.31 22.46
C ARG A 41 -15.80 14.46 21.71
N PRO A 42 -15.82 14.44 20.38
CA PRO A 42 -14.63 14.71 19.61
C PRO A 42 -14.12 16.11 19.97
N GLY A 43 -12.92 16.19 20.52
CA GLY A 43 -12.29 17.47 20.80
C GLY A 43 -12.01 18.18 19.48
N CYS A 44 -12.45 19.43 19.34
CA CYS A 44 -12.12 20.30 18.20
C CYS A 44 -12.20 19.63 16.81
N GLY A 45 -13.24 18.86 16.55
CA GLY A 45 -13.45 18.22 15.24
C GLY A 45 -12.60 16.98 14.96
N SER A 46 -11.83 16.48 15.91
CA SER A 46 -11.11 15.22 15.73
C SER A 46 -11.94 14.05 16.28
N LEU A 47 -12.29 13.11 15.42
CA LEU A 47 -12.82 11.79 15.80
C LEU A 47 -11.69 10.84 16.25
N SER A 48 -10.63 11.39 16.84
CA SER A 48 -9.39 10.69 17.20
C SER A 48 -9.53 9.70 18.36
N VAL A 49 -10.69 9.65 18.99
CA VAL A 49 -11.01 8.72 20.08
C VAL A 49 -11.99 7.62 19.66
N ASP A 50 -12.40 7.59 18.39
CA ASP A 50 -13.29 6.55 17.88
C ASP A 50 -12.43 5.34 17.44
N PRO A 51 -12.51 4.19 18.16
CA PRO A 51 -11.72 3.00 17.81
C PRO A 51 -11.99 2.48 16.41
N SER A 52 -13.20 2.70 15.87
CA SER A 52 -13.54 2.29 14.50
C SER A 52 -12.78 3.09 13.43
N ARG A 53 -12.21 4.22 13.82
CA ARG A 53 -11.41 5.11 12.95
C ARG A 53 -9.93 5.07 13.25
N GLU A 54 -9.47 4.18 14.11
CA GLU A 54 -8.05 4.08 14.46
C GLU A 54 -7.18 3.85 13.22
N SER A 55 -7.58 2.95 12.34
CA SER A 55 -6.84 2.66 11.10
C SER A 55 -6.80 3.87 10.16
N GLU A 56 -7.89 4.63 10.04
CA GLU A 56 -7.94 5.87 9.26
C GLU A 56 -7.04 6.95 9.87
N LEU A 57 -7.09 7.09 11.20
CA LEU A 57 -6.30 8.09 11.91
C LEU A 57 -4.81 7.74 11.93
N ARG A 58 -4.47 6.47 12.05
CA ARG A 58 -3.09 5.99 11.87
C ARG A 58 -2.57 6.31 10.48
N ARG A 59 -3.36 6.07 9.43
CA ARG A 59 -3.02 6.42 8.05
C ARG A 59 -2.81 7.92 7.88
N ARG A 60 -3.65 8.75 8.50
CA ARG A 60 -3.61 10.21 8.34
C ARG A 60 -2.59 10.94 9.20
N PHE A 61 -2.31 10.44 10.41
CA PHE A 61 -1.50 11.12 11.42
C PHE A 61 -0.39 10.24 12.02
N GLY A 62 -0.28 8.98 11.62
CA GLY A 62 0.74 8.05 12.10
C GLY A 62 2.16 8.56 11.81
N GLN A 63 3.12 8.07 12.59
CA GLN A 63 4.54 8.43 12.41
C GLN A 63 5.19 7.76 11.21
N ASP A 64 4.51 6.80 10.58
CA ASP A 64 4.96 6.09 9.38
C ASP A 64 4.81 6.99 8.15
N ARG A 65 5.72 7.96 8.07
CA ARG A 65 5.79 8.81 6.87
C ARG A 65 6.37 8.02 5.73
N LEU A 66 5.61 7.95 4.64
CA LEU A 66 6.11 7.44 3.38
C LEU A 66 7.36 8.25 2.97
N ARG A 67 8.39 7.54 2.49
CA ARG A 67 9.66 8.13 2.05
C ARG A 67 9.68 8.47 0.57
N SER A 68 8.68 8.00 -0.17
CA SER A 68 8.54 8.30 -1.60
C SER A 68 8.31 9.78 -1.85
N ARG A 69 8.87 10.27 -2.96
CA ARG A 69 8.69 11.65 -3.37
C ARG A 69 7.21 11.97 -3.56
N ARG A 70 6.75 13.04 -2.93
CA ARG A 70 5.40 13.58 -3.11
C ARG A 70 5.39 14.56 -4.27
N ILE A 71 4.32 14.51 -5.05
CA ILE A 71 4.06 15.44 -6.15
C ILE A 71 2.66 15.99 -5.94
N GLU A 72 2.55 17.29 -5.96
CA GLU A 72 1.26 17.97 -5.93
C GLU A 72 0.70 17.99 -7.35
N VAL A 73 -0.55 17.56 -7.48
CA VAL A 73 -1.34 17.67 -8.72
C VAL A 73 -2.38 18.74 -8.47
N SER A 74 -2.48 19.70 -9.38
CA SER A 74 -3.47 20.78 -9.28
C SER A 74 -4.89 20.19 -9.30
N ALA A 75 -5.80 20.82 -8.56
CA ALA A 75 -7.22 20.43 -8.56
C ALA A 75 -7.90 20.55 -9.94
N LEU A 76 -7.28 21.27 -10.87
CA LEU A 76 -7.74 21.44 -12.26
C LEU A 76 -7.05 20.47 -13.23
N GLU A 77 -6.01 19.76 -12.79
CA GLU A 77 -5.28 18.78 -13.60
C GLU A 77 -5.96 17.40 -13.44
N ASP A 78 -6.16 16.71 -14.56
CA ASP A 78 -6.64 15.33 -14.51
C ASP A 78 -5.56 14.43 -13.92
N GLU A 79 -5.90 13.74 -12.81
CA GLU A 79 -4.94 12.90 -12.08
C GLU A 79 -4.38 11.79 -12.97
N GLN A 80 -5.23 11.18 -13.81
CA GLN A 80 -4.82 10.08 -14.68
C GLN A 80 -3.87 10.56 -15.77
N GLU A 81 -4.20 11.68 -16.44
CA GLU A 81 -3.32 12.26 -17.45
C GLU A 81 -2.00 12.73 -16.85
N ALA A 82 -2.03 13.24 -15.62
CA ALA A 82 -0.82 13.59 -14.88
C ALA A 82 0.11 12.39 -14.63
N MET A 83 -0.43 11.22 -14.35
CA MET A 83 0.35 9.98 -14.17
C MET A 83 0.93 9.48 -15.50
N ILE A 84 0.12 9.54 -16.58
CA ILE A 84 0.53 9.14 -17.92
C ILE A 84 1.65 10.04 -18.43
N ALA A 85 1.49 11.37 -18.32
CA ALA A 85 2.48 12.35 -18.76
C ALA A 85 3.83 12.22 -18.03
N ARG A 86 3.81 11.76 -16.78
CA ARG A 86 5.02 11.47 -15.99
C ARG A 86 5.63 10.09 -16.28
N GLY A 87 5.02 9.30 -17.17
CA GLY A 87 5.50 7.99 -17.57
C GLY A 87 5.34 6.91 -16.49
N TRP A 88 4.43 7.10 -15.53
CA TRP A 88 4.17 6.12 -14.47
C TRP A 88 3.14 5.05 -14.84
N SER A 89 2.45 5.27 -15.96
CA SER A 89 1.53 4.31 -16.54
C SER A 89 2.21 3.43 -17.60
N ASP A 90 1.67 2.26 -17.78
CA ASP A 90 1.94 1.32 -18.86
C ASP A 90 1.10 1.60 -20.13
N GLY A 91 0.45 2.76 -20.21
CA GLY A 91 -0.45 3.17 -21.28
C GLY A 91 -1.93 2.95 -20.96
N TYR A 92 -2.24 2.20 -19.92
CA TYR A 92 -3.62 2.02 -19.43
C TYR A 92 -3.93 2.98 -18.28
N PRO A 93 -5.21 3.23 -17.99
CA PRO A 93 -5.64 3.96 -16.81
C PRO A 93 -5.00 3.42 -15.54
N VAL A 94 -4.55 4.31 -14.66
CA VAL A 94 -3.94 3.96 -13.39
C VAL A 94 -4.69 4.62 -12.22
N VAL A 95 -4.61 4.00 -11.06
CA VAL A 95 -5.15 4.57 -9.82
C VAL A 95 -4.10 5.47 -9.19
N ALA A 96 -4.41 6.75 -8.97
CA ALA A 96 -3.47 7.69 -8.34
C ALA A 96 -3.01 7.17 -6.96
N PRO A 97 -1.70 7.03 -6.73
CA PRO A 97 -1.14 6.50 -5.50
C PRO A 97 -1.08 7.59 -4.42
N THR A 98 -2.25 8.06 -3.98
CA THR A 98 -2.32 9.01 -2.87
C THR A 98 -1.74 8.39 -1.60
N GLU A 99 -1.25 9.23 -0.68
CA GLU A 99 -0.68 8.75 0.58
C GLU A 99 -1.64 7.81 1.32
N GLU A 100 -2.92 8.15 1.37
CA GLU A 100 -3.96 7.34 2.00
C GLU A 100 -4.09 5.95 1.35
N ARG A 101 -4.08 5.88 0.02
CA ARG A 101 -4.17 4.61 -0.71
C ARG A 101 -2.92 3.75 -0.53
N VAL A 102 -1.75 4.36 -0.50
CA VAL A 102 -0.49 3.64 -0.28
C VAL A 102 -0.42 3.10 1.15
N LEU A 103 -0.80 3.89 2.16
CA LEU A 103 -0.87 3.42 3.55
C LEU A 103 -1.89 2.28 3.70
N ALA A 104 -3.06 2.39 3.06
CA ALA A 104 -4.04 1.30 3.05
C ALA A 104 -3.50 0.04 2.35
N MET A 105 -2.70 0.18 1.28
CA MET A 105 -2.07 -0.94 0.60
C MET A 105 -1.04 -1.64 1.49
N LEU A 106 -0.27 -0.89 2.28
CA LEU A 106 0.72 -1.42 3.21
C LEU A 106 0.11 -2.23 4.36
N GLU A 107 -1.18 -2.03 4.70
CA GLU A 107 -1.89 -2.89 5.65
C GLU A 107 -2.01 -4.35 5.18
N GLY A 108 -1.80 -4.62 3.90
CA GLY A 108 -1.79 -5.98 3.34
C GLY A 108 -0.55 -6.81 3.69
N THR A 109 0.44 -6.26 4.39
CA THR A 109 1.66 -6.95 4.78
C THR A 109 2.14 -6.51 6.16
N GLU A 110 2.82 -7.41 6.88
CA GLU A 110 3.51 -7.09 8.14
C GLU A 110 4.95 -6.60 7.91
N ARG A 111 5.44 -6.62 6.67
CA ARG A 111 6.80 -6.19 6.34
C ARG A 111 6.94 -4.68 6.47
N PRO A 112 8.05 -4.17 7.03
CA PRO A 112 8.31 -2.75 7.14
C PRO A 112 8.30 -2.05 5.77
N ALA A 113 7.73 -0.85 5.69
CA ALA A 113 7.61 -0.12 4.43
C ALA A 113 8.96 0.20 3.77
N ASP A 114 10.01 0.37 4.56
CA ASP A 114 11.37 0.68 4.11
C ASP A 114 12.26 -0.56 3.88
N GLU A 115 11.75 -1.76 4.16
CA GLU A 115 12.45 -3.00 3.87
C GLU A 115 12.69 -3.14 2.35
N ILE A 116 13.94 -3.45 1.97
CA ILE A 116 14.28 -3.69 0.57
C ILE A 116 13.86 -5.10 0.19
N VAL A 117 12.94 -5.20 -0.76
CA VAL A 117 12.41 -6.47 -1.27
C VAL A 117 13.37 -7.08 -2.30
N ALA A 118 13.86 -6.25 -3.21
CA ALA A 118 14.75 -6.69 -4.30
C ALA A 118 15.53 -5.52 -4.87
N VAL A 119 16.55 -5.86 -5.65
CA VAL A 119 17.25 -4.93 -6.56
C VAL A 119 16.71 -5.18 -7.97
N VAL A 120 16.02 -4.20 -8.53
CA VAL A 120 15.21 -4.38 -9.75
C VAL A 120 16.03 -4.02 -11.00
N PRO A 121 16.26 -4.97 -11.93
CA PRO A 121 16.88 -4.70 -13.20
C PRO A 121 15.93 -3.92 -14.14
N PRO A 122 16.44 -3.25 -15.19
CA PRO A 122 17.84 -3.19 -15.61
C PRO A 122 18.71 -2.21 -14.82
N ASP A 123 18.14 -1.16 -14.22
CA ASP A 123 18.89 -0.09 -13.57
C ASP A 123 19.46 -0.48 -12.19
N LEU A 124 19.16 -1.68 -11.72
CA LEU A 124 19.60 -2.25 -10.43
C LEU A 124 19.24 -1.34 -9.24
N VAL A 125 18.03 -0.83 -9.24
CA VAL A 125 17.54 0.06 -8.18
C VAL A 125 16.97 -0.73 -7.01
N PRO A 126 17.40 -0.47 -5.76
CA PRO A 126 16.76 -1.05 -4.58
C PRO A 126 15.26 -0.66 -4.49
N CYS A 127 14.41 -1.66 -4.40
CA CYS A 127 12.96 -1.51 -4.31
C CYS A 127 12.47 -1.86 -2.91
N SER A 128 11.91 -0.89 -2.22
CA SER A 128 11.30 -1.10 -0.91
C SER A 128 9.86 -1.60 -1.02
N VAL A 129 9.35 -2.18 0.08
CA VAL A 129 7.94 -2.57 0.21
C VAL A 129 7.01 -1.40 -0.14
N GLU A 130 7.34 -0.17 0.30
CA GLU A 130 6.59 1.04 -0.07
C GLU A 130 6.54 1.26 -1.59
N LYS A 131 7.66 1.09 -2.29
CA LYS A 131 7.70 1.23 -3.76
C LYS A 131 6.83 0.19 -4.46
N VAL A 132 6.83 -1.04 -3.95
CA VAL A 132 5.91 -2.08 -4.45
C VAL A 132 4.46 -1.69 -4.19
N ALA A 133 4.14 -1.21 -2.99
CA ALA A 133 2.78 -0.76 -2.63
C ALA A 133 2.29 0.38 -3.53
N VAL A 134 3.15 1.37 -3.83
CA VAL A 134 2.83 2.46 -4.78
C VAL A 134 2.43 1.90 -6.15
N ASN A 135 3.20 0.95 -6.69
CA ASN A 135 2.92 0.36 -8.00
C ASN A 135 1.71 -0.60 -7.95
N ALA A 136 1.47 -1.27 -6.82
CA ALA A 136 0.26 -2.06 -6.61
C ALA A 136 -1.00 -1.18 -6.60
N VAL A 137 -0.94 0.01 -6.01
CA VAL A 137 -2.03 1.01 -6.09
C VAL A 137 -2.23 1.45 -7.54
N LEU A 138 -1.16 1.85 -8.26
CA LEU A 138 -1.24 2.23 -9.67
C LEU A 138 -1.91 1.15 -10.52
N ALA A 139 -1.60 -0.12 -10.27
CA ALA A 139 -2.20 -1.27 -10.96
C ALA A 139 -3.68 -1.51 -10.61
N GLY A 140 -4.18 -0.96 -9.50
CA GLY A 140 -5.53 -1.20 -8.99
C GLY A 140 -5.67 -2.45 -8.12
N CYS A 141 -4.58 -2.93 -7.50
CA CYS A 141 -4.60 -4.04 -6.55
C CYS A 141 -5.47 -3.73 -5.33
N LYS A 142 -5.90 -4.80 -4.65
CA LYS A 142 -6.39 -4.71 -3.26
C LYS A 142 -5.21 -4.94 -2.30
N PRO A 143 -5.31 -4.44 -1.04
CA PRO A 143 -4.26 -4.67 -0.03
C PRO A 143 -3.89 -6.14 0.14
N GLU A 144 -4.88 -7.03 0.13
CA GLU A 144 -4.68 -8.47 0.31
C GLU A 144 -3.83 -9.13 -0.80
N TYR A 145 -3.64 -8.43 -1.94
CA TYR A 145 -2.82 -8.93 -3.05
C TYR A 145 -1.33 -8.62 -2.88
N LEU A 146 -0.99 -7.65 -2.02
CA LEU A 146 0.37 -7.17 -1.84
C LEU A 146 1.39 -8.27 -1.51
N PRO A 147 1.10 -9.26 -0.63
CA PRO A 147 2.03 -10.35 -0.35
C PRO A 147 2.43 -11.16 -1.59
N VAL A 148 1.48 -11.35 -2.53
CA VAL A 148 1.77 -12.06 -3.78
C VAL A 148 2.62 -11.22 -4.71
N VAL A 149 2.39 -9.91 -4.79
CA VAL A 149 3.21 -8.99 -5.59
C VAL A 149 4.65 -8.93 -5.06
N LEU A 150 4.82 -8.90 -3.73
CA LEU A 150 6.14 -8.92 -3.08
C LEU A 150 6.91 -10.21 -3.42
N ALA A 151 6.27 -11.37 -3.23
CA ALA A 151 6.86 -12.66 -3.55
C ALA A 151 7.18 -12.82 -5.05
N ALA A 152 6.30 -12.27 -5.92
CA ALA A 152 6.54 -12.27 -7.37
C ALA A 152 7.77 -11.43 -7.73
N LEU A 153 7.94 -10.25 -7.11
CA LEU A 153 9.12 -9.41 -7.34
C LEU A 153 10.41 -10.10 -6.89
N GLU A 154 10.42 -10.71 -5.70
CA GLU A 154 11.56 -11.49 -5.23
C GLU A 154 11.92 -12.62 -6.21
N ALA A 155 10.91 -13.33 -6.72
CA ALA A 155 11.13 -14.43 -7.64
C ALA A 155 11.72 -13.99 -8.99
N VAL A 156 11.23 -12.89 -9.58
CA VAL A 156 11.75 -12.42 -10.87
C VAL A 156 13.08 -11.69 -10.78
N CYS A 157 13.41 -11.11 -9.63
CA CYS A 157 14.69 -10.46 -9.37
C CYS A 157 15.77 -11.45 -8.89
N ASN A 158 15.50 -12.75 -8.89
CA ASN A 158 16.48 -13.77 -8.60
C ASN A 158 17.37 -14.01 -9.83
N ASP A 159 18.67 -14.21 -9.62
CA ASP A 159 19.65 -14.43 -10.69
C ASP A 159 19.29 -15.61 -11.61
N THR A 160 18.65 -16.66 -11.06
CA THR A 160 18.21 -17.82 -11.84
C THR A 160 17.15 -17.47 -12.86
N PHE A 161 16.25 -16.51 -12.55
CA PHE A 161 15.21 -16.05 -13.48
C PHE A 161 15.79 -15.17 -14.58
N ASN A 162 16.86 -14.42 -14.29
CA ASN A 162 17.54 -13.55 -15.24
C ASN A 162 16.60 -12.51 -15.89
N MET A 163 15.88 -11.74 -15.07
CA MET A 163 14.94 -10.73 -15.57
C MET A 163 15.58 -9.72 -16.53
N HIS A 164 16.85 -9.36 -16.33
CA HIS A 164 17.57 -8.50 -17.26
C HIS A 164 17.65 -9.11 -18.68
N GLY A 165 17.97 -10.40 -18.77
CA GLY A 165 17.98 -11.11 -20.05
C GLY A 165 16.60 -11.24 -20.69
N VAL A 166 15.56 -11.43 -19.88
CA VAL A 166 14.16 -11.46 -20.32
C VAL A 166 13.77 -10.13 -20.97
N GLN A 167 14.18 -9.00 -20.40
CA GLN A 167 13.87 -7.67 -20.95
C GLN A 167 14.71 -7.33 -22.20
N ALA A 168 16.00 -7.66 -22.17
CA ALA A 168 16.92 -7.28 -23.24
C ALA A 168 16.74 -8.11 -24.54
N THR A 169 16.10 -9.26 -24.46
CA THR A 169 15.86 -10.11 -25.65
C THR A 169 14.82 -9.53 -26.59
N THR A 170 14.99 -9.78 -27.88
CA THR A 170 13.98 -9.47 -28.92
C THR A 170 12.96 -10.60 -29.11
N LEU A 171 13.06 -11.68 -28.33
CA LEU A 171 12.07 -12.75 -28.33
C LEU A 171 10.79 -12.35 -27.59
N GLY A 172 9.68 -12.96 -27.96
CA GLY A 172 8.41 -12.81 -27.26
C GLY A 172 8.43 -13.55 -25.92
N ILE A 173 8.96 -12.91 -24.89
CA ILE A 173 9.06 -13.48 -23.54
C ILE A 173 8.37 -12.51 -22.56
N SER A 174 7.55 -13.07 -21.66
CA SER A 174 6.95 -12.35 -20.54
C SER A 174 6.84 -13.25 -19.31
N PRO A 175 7.00 -12.74 -18.09
CA PRO A 175 6.79 -13.52 -16.89
C PRO A 175 5.36 -14.04 -16.76
N ILE A 176 5.19 -15.31 -16.40
CA ILE A 176 3.92 -15.90 -16.02
C ILE A 176 3.96 -16.23 -14.55
N LEU A 177 3.00 -15.69 -13.78
CA LEU A 177 2.87 -15.96 -12.35
C LEU A 177 1.94 -17.15 -12.11
N ILE A 178 2.47 -18.22 -11.49
CA ILE A 178 1.70 -19.38 -11.08
C ILE A 178 1.57 -19.35 -9.56
N VAL A 179 0.36 -19.02 -9.08
CA VAL A 179 0.08 -18.91 -7.64
C VAL A 179 -0.59 -20.18 -7.14
N ASN A 180 0.04 -20.84 -6.19
CA ASN A 180 -0.45 -22.08 -5.57
C ASN A 180 -0.78 -21.89 -4.09
N GLY A 181 -1.52 -22.85 -3.55
CA GLY A 181 -1.84 -22.90 -2.14
C GLY A 181 -3.13 -22.17 -1.75
N PRO A 182 -3.41 -22.05 -0.44
CA PRO A 182 -4.65 -21.47 0.09
C PRO A 182 -4.86 -20.02 -0.34
N ILE A 183 -3.79 -19.25 -0.49
CA ILE A 183 -3.83 -17.82 -0.86
C ILE A 183 -4.54 -17.61 -2.20
N ARG A 184 -4.38 -18.49 -3.18
CA ARG A 184 -5.07 -18.41 -4.45
C ARG A 184 -6.58 -18.33 -4.29
N ARG A 185 -7.14 -19.16 -3.39
CA ARG A 185 -8.58 -19.20 -3.10
C ARG A 185 -9.00 -18.00 -2.27
N ALA A 186 -8.20 -17.63 -1.27
CA ALA A 186 -8.48 -16.48 -0.42
C ALA A 186 -8.57 -15.17 -1.23
N LEU A 187 -7.72 -15.00 -2.25
CA LEU A 187 -7.73 -13.85 -3.14
C LEU A 187 -8.76 -13.95 -4.28
N GLY A 188 -9.45 -15.08 -4.42
CA GLY A 188 -10.43 -15.29 -5.49
C GLY A 188 -9.80 -15.35 -6.89
N MET A 189 -8.56 -15.82 -7.00
CA MET A 189 -7.88 -15.93 -8.31
C MET A 189 -8.55 -17.00 -9.16
N ASN A 190 -8.79 -16.68 -10.43
CA ASN A 190 -9.24 -17.65 -11.43
C ASN A 190 -8.11 -18.62 -11.80
N ALA A 191 -8.40 -19.91 -11.82
CA ALA A 191 -7.48 -20.97 -12.23
C ALA A 191 -8.14 -21.94 -13.21
N GLY A 192 -9.28 -21.58 -13.77
CA GLY A 192 -10.07 -22.39 -14.68
C GLY A 192 -10.16 -21.80 -16.10
N VAL A 193 -11.34 -21.91 -16.68
CA VAL A 193 -11.63 -21.36 -18.01
C VAL A 193 -11.39 -19.85 -18.01
N GLY A 194 -10.69 -19.36 -19.03
CA GLY A 194 -10.37 -17.95 -19.17
C GLY A 194 -9.31 -17.45 -18.18
N VAL A 195 -8.43 -18.32 -17.67
CA VAL A 195 -7.40 -17.96 -16.68
C VAL A 195 -6.45 -16.84 -17.14
N LEU A 196 -6.20 -16.73 -18.44
CA LEU A 196 -5.39 -15.66 -19.05
C LEU A 196 -6.23 -14.56 -19.70
N ALA A 197 -7.57 -14.68 -19.64
CA ALA A 197 -8.46 -13.64 -20.15
C ALA A 197 -8.70 -12.55 -19.09
N PRO A 198 -8.96 -11.30 -19.52
CA PRO A 198 -9.28 -10.23 -18.57
C PRO A 198 -10.62 -10.50 -17.87
N GLY A 199 -10.78 -9.94 -16.66
CA GLY A 199 -12.03 -9.97 -15.89
C GLY A 199 -11.90 -10.48 -14.45
N ASN A 200 -10.77 -11.08 -14.07
CA ASN A 200 -10.48 -11.37 -12.67
C ASN A 200 -9.49 -10.35 -12.10
N ARG A 201 -9.97 -9.52 -11.18
CA ARG A 201 -9.15 -8.42 -10.63
C ARG A 201 -7.82 -8.89 -10.06
N ALA A 202 -7.78 -10.02 -9.35
CA ALA A 202 -6.54 -10.53 -8.77
C ALA A 202 -5.55 -10.96 -9.85
N ASN A 203 -6.01 -11.73 -10.87
CA ASN A 203 -5.16 -12.16 -11.98
C ASN A 203 -4.61 -10.96 -12.75
N ASP A 204 -5.49 -10.01 -13.09
CA ASP A 204 -5.15 -8.88 -13.94
C ASP A 204 -4.21 -7.88 -13.24
N THR A 205 -4.51 -7.54 -11.97
CA THR A 205 -3.79 -6.46 -11.29
C THR A 205 -2.48 -6.90 -10.63
N ILE A 206 -2.36 -8.16 -10.18
CA ILE A 206 -1.11 -8.67 -9.59
C ILE A 206 0.00 -8.70 -10.63
N GLY A 207 -0.26 -9.28 -11.80
CA GLY A 207 0.71 -9.30 -12.90
C GLY A 207 1.08 -7.91 -13.39
N ARG A 208 0.07 -7.03 -13.53
CA ARG A 208 0.28 -5.63 -13.90
C ARG A 208 1.11 -4.87 -12.87
N ALA A 209 0.87 -5.09 -11.57
CA ALA A 209 1.66 -4.46 -10.51
C ALA A 209 3.14 -4.82 -10.61
N LEU A 210 3.45 -6.09 -10.85
CA LEU A 210 4.82 -6.54 -11.06
C LEU A 210 5.47 -5.81 -12.25
N GLN A 211 4.78 -5.74 -13.39
CA GLN A 211 5.29 -5.03 -14.58
C GLN A 211 5.50 -3.53 -14.32
N LEU A 212 4.59 -2.89 -13.58
CA LEU A 212 4.75 -1.49 -13.19
C LEU A 212 5.95 -1.28 -12.25
N VAL A 213 6.24 -2.21 -11.33
CA VAL A 213 7.48 -2.13 -10.53
C VAL A 213 8.72 -2.22 -11.39
N ILE A 214 8.77 -3.19 -12.30
CA ILE A 214 9.91 -3.39 -13.21
C ILE A 214 10.11 -2.14 -14.09
N ARG A 215 9.01 -1.57 -14.60
CA ARG A 215 9.03 -0.35 -15.41
C ARG A 215 9.45 0.89 -14.59
N ASN A 216 8.77 1.15 -13.47
CA ASN A 216 8.87 2.43 -12.77
C ASN A 216 10.06 2.49 -11.80
N VAL A 217 10.49 1.35 -11.27
CA VAL A 217 11.63 1.25 -10.36
C VAL A 217 12.85 0.74 -11.09
N GLY A 218 12.71 -0.32 -11.88
CA GLY A 218 13.81 -0.91 -12.64
C GLY A 218 14.21 -0.16 -13.91
N GLY A 219 13.34 0.74 -14.41
CA GLY A 219 13.64 1.52 -15.62
C GLY A 219 13.39 0.76 -16.93
N SER A 220 12.75 -0.41 -16.89
CA SER A 220 12.42 -1.18 -18.09
C SER A 220 11.31 -0.50 -18.89
N ARG A 221 11.66 0.11 -19.99
CA ARG A 221 10.71 0.79 -20.89
C ARG A 221 10.78 0.21 -22.29
N PRO A 222 9.61 -0.02 -22.92
CA PRO A 222 9.54 -0.47 -24.31
C PRO A 222 10.33 0.46 -25.25
N GLY A 223 11.18 -0.15 -26.09
CA GLY A 223 12.03 0.57 -27.04
C GLY A 223 13.36 1.09 -26.47
N GLU A 224 13.55 1.06 -25.16
CA GLU A 224 14.82 1.34 -24.50
C GLU A 224 15.55 -0.01 -24.21
N VAL A 225 15.69 -0.39 -22.93
CA VAL A 225 16.25 -1.70 -22.57
C VAL A 225 15.27 -2.82 -22.84
N ASP A 226 13.98 -2.59 -22.62
CA ASP A 226 12.94 -3.57 -22.93
C ASP A 226 12.72 -3.66 -24.43
N ARG A 227 13.19 -4.76 -24.99
CA ARG A 227 13.11 -5.10 -26.42
C ARG A 227 12.24 -6.31 -26.70
N SER A 228 11.65 -6.86 -25.67
CA SER A 228 10.69 -7.96 -25.80
C SER A 228 9.51 -7.54 -26.70
N THR A 229 8.97 -8.50 -27.44
CA THR A 229 7.81 -8.28 -28.32
C THR A 229 6.48 -8.48 -27.61
N PHE A 230 6.48 -8.72 -26.31
CA PHE A 230 5.30 -8.79 -25.45
C PHE A 230 5.37 -7.80 -24.31
#